data_c4373b38cd5f64f9c3b1b8b1122fbfb6
#
_entry.id   c4373b38cd5f64f9c3b1b8b1122fbfb6
#
_cell.length_a   1.000
_cell.length_b   1.000
_cell.length_c   1.000
_cell.angle_alpha   90.00
_cell.angle_beta   90.00
_cell.angle_gamma   90.00
#
_symmetry.space_group_name_H-M   'P 1'
#
loop_
_entity.id
_entity.type
_entity.pdbx_description
1 polymer ?
#
loop_
_entity_poly.entity_id
_entity_poly.type
_entity_poly.pdbx_seq_one_letter_code
_entity_poly.pdbx_strand_id
1 'polypeptide(L)'
;MDLARRGTPAEGGFRTFQPVVDGGACPWNLDCHNCDKFVLSGADLLYWRRKREQWRLLAEGAPDDATADYLHRYFEPTARAIDGLEKALAGLGLLEDALALDLRKPQDYFHRVWSTAFRAADLAGAGADEQSKYSDTCTTDNNPEQDIA
;
A
#
# COMPACT_ATOMS: atom_id res chain seq x y z
N MET A 1 -8.36 -4.63 -18.35
CA MET A 1 -9.60 -4.20 -17.68
C MET A 1 -9.33 -2.85 -17.01
N ASP A 2 -10.09 -1.83 -17.38
CA ASP A 2 -9.88 -0.49 -16.82
C ASP A 2 -10.60 -0.37 -15.48
N LEU A 3 -9.89 -0.65 -14.40
CA LEU A 3 -10.41 -0.58 -13.03
C LEU A 3 -10.83 0.84 -12.63
N ALA A 4 -10.17 1.86 -13.19
CA ALA A 4 -10.47 3.25 -12.88
C ALA A 4 -11.84 3.70 -13.43
N ARG A 5 -12.29 3.14 -14.56
CA ARG A 5 -13.60 3.47 -15.15
C ARG A 5 -14.79 2.88 -14.38
N ARG A 6 -14.56 1.85 -13.57
CA ARG A 6 -15.60 1.16 -12.81
C ARG A 6 -15.53 1.44 -11.31
N GLY A 7 -14.62 2.33 -10.92
CA GLY A 7 -14.41 2.67 -9.53
C GLY A 7 -15.20 3.87 -9.07
N THR A 8 -15.63 3.84 -7.82
CA THR A 8 -16.13 5.02 -7.11
C THR A 8 -14.95 5.68 -6.38
N PRO A 9 -14.75 6.99 -6.53
CA PRO A 9 -13.69 7.68 -5.81
C PRO A 9 -13.76 7.46 -4.30
N ALA A 10 -12.60 7.24 -3.69
CA ALA A 10 -12.42 7.12 -2.26
C ALA A 10 -11.19 7.91 -1.85
N GLU A 11 -10.97 8.12 -0.56
CA GLU A 11 -9.78 8.81 -0.07
C GLU A 11 -8.51 8.06 -0.51
N GLY A 12 -7.69 8.71 -1.33
CA GLY A 12 -6.41 8.19 -1.82
C GLY A 12 -6.49 7.09 -2.89
N GLY A 13 -7.65 6.91 -3.53
CA GLY A 13 -7.80 5.92 -4.59
C GLY A 13 -9.24 5.72 -5.04
N PHE A 14 -9.56 4.49 -5.43
CA PHE A 14 -10.90 4.10 -5.90
C PHE A 14 -11.34 2.81 -5.21
N ARG A 15 -12.63 2.58 -5.13
CA ARG A 15 -13.21 1.30 -4.75
C ARG A 15 -13.99 0.71 -5.92
N THR A 16 -13.87 -0.58 -6.15
CA THR A 16 -14.63 -1.30 -7.20
C THR A 16 -15.95 -1.86 -6.67
N PHE A 17 -16.20 -1.79 -5.37
CA PHE A 17 -17.48 -2.15 -4.79
C PHE A 17 -18.58 -1.16 -5.20
N GLN A 18 -19.66 -1.69 -5.73
CA GLN A 18 -20.83 -0.91 -6.13
C GLN A 18 -22.09 -1.50 -5.47
N PRO A 19 -22.78 -0.79 -4.57
CA PRO A 19 -23.95 -1.30 -3.86
C PRO A 19 -25.07 -1.81 -4.78
N VAL A 20 -25.24 -1.19 -5.95
CA VAL A 20 -26.25 -1.57 -6.94
C VAL A 20 -25.92 -2.90 -7.63
N VAL A 21 -24.63 -3.18 -7.84
CA VAL A 21 -24.15 -4.38 -8.55
C VAL A 21 -23.84 -5.51 -7.57
N ASP A 22 -23.16 -5.18 -6.47
CA ASP A 22 -22.67 -6.14 -5.48
C ASP A 22 -23.72 -6.46 -4.41
N GLY A 23 -24.83 -5.71 -4.37
CA GLY A 23 -25.96 -5.90 -3.49
C GLY A 23 -25.74 -5.46 -2.05
N GLY A 24 -26.46 -4.42 -1.61
CA GLY A 24 -26.50 -4.01 -0.23
C GLY A 24 -25.46 -2.97 0.20
N ALA A 25 -25.31 -2.79 1.51
CA ALA A 25 -24.38 -1.85 2.11
C ALA A 25 -22.94 -2.32 2.02
N CYS A 26 -21.99 -1.37 2.09
CA CYS A 26 -20.56 -1.67 2.13
C CYS A 26 -20.21 -2.53 3.36
N PRO A 27 -19.71 -3.77 3.19
CA PRO A 27 -19.40 -4.65 4.32
C PRO A 27 -18.20 -4.19 5.15
N TRP A 28 -17.37 -3.29 4.62
CA TRP A 28 -16.19 -2.73 5.30
C TRP A 28 -16.49 -1.41 6.04
N ASN A 29 -17.75 -1.04 6.17
CA ASN A 29 -18.17 0.16 6.90
C ASN A 29 -17.44 1.45 6.45
N LEU A 30 -17.17 1.56 5.14
CA LEU A 30 -16.43 2.66 4.51
C LEU A 30 -14.95 2.78 4.89
N ASP A 31 -14.38 1.78 5.54
CA ASP A 31 -12.93 1.69 5.77
C ASP A 31 -12.22 1.26 4.46
N CYS A 32 -12.09 2.21 3.55
CA CYS A 32 -11.71 1.93 2.16
C CYS A 32 -10.29 1.39 2.02
N HIS A 33 -9.35 1.88 2.80
CA HIS A 33 -7.95 1.43 2.66
C HIS A 33 -7.70 0.00 3.17
N ASN A 34 -8.58 -0.54 4.02
CA ASN A 34 -8.55 -1.93 4.46
C ASN A 34 -9.48 -2.85 3.65
N CYS A 35 -10.16 -2.31 2.65
CA CYS A 35 -11.10 -3.02 1.80
C CYS A 35 -10.35 -3.77 0.69
N ASP A 36 -10.74 -5.03 0.41
CA ASP A 36 -10.18 -5.82 -0.70
C ASP A 36 -10.57 -5.30 -2.10
N LYS A 37 -11.55 -4.39 -2.17
CA LYS A 37 -11.98 -3.70 -3.40
C LYS A 37 -11.30 -2.35 -3.62
N PHE A 38 -10.33 -2.00 -2.79
CA PHE A 38 -9.63 -0.74 -2.90
C PHE A 38 -8.52 -0.80 -3.97
N VAL A 39 -8.46 0.22 -4.80
CA VAL A 39 -7.56 0.33 -5.95
C VAL A 39 -6.73 1.60 -5.83
N LEU A 40 -5.43 1.47 -6.02
CA LEU A 40 -4.47 2.58 -6.09
C LEU A 40 -4.01 2.79 -7.53
N SER A 41 -3.80 4.04 -7.92
CA SER A 41 -3.08 4.40 -9.15
C SER A 41 -1.71 4.97 -8.82
N GLY A 42 -0.85 5.07 -9.84
CA GLY A 42 0.45 5.74 -9.68
C GLY A 42 0.33 7.20 -9.24
N ALA A 43 -0.77 7.86 -9.59
CA ALA A 43 -1.07 9.23 -9.19
C ALA A 43 -1.34 9.39 -7.69
N ASP A 44 -1.71 8.32 -7.00
CA ASP A 44 -2.00 8.33 -5.57
C ASP A 44 -0.74 8.21 -4.70
N LEU A 45 0.41 7.90 -5.30
CA LEU A 45 1.65 7.62 -4.55
C LEU A 45 2.06 8.76 -3.62
N LEU A 46 2.04 10.00 -4.09
CA LEU A 46 2.42 11.16 -3.27
C LEU A 46 1.49 11.36 -2.07
N TYR A 47 0.20 11.16 -2.27
CA TYR A 47 -0.79 11.21 -1.19
C TYR A 47 -0.46 10.18 -0.11
N TRP A 48 -0.23 8.92 -0.49
CA TRP A 48 0.02 7.84 0.44
C TRP A 48 1.37 7.92 1.13
N ARG A 49 2.40 8.44 0.47
CA ARG A 49 3.69 8.71 1.11
C ARG A 49 3.56 9.74 2.25
N ARG A 50 2.79 10.80 2.03
CA ARG A 50 2.49 11.79 3.07
C ARG A 50 1.66 11.19 4.20
N LYS A 51 0.68 10.36 3.86
CA LYS A 51 -0.17 9.69 4.84
C LYS A 51 0.64 8.73 5.70
N ARG A 52 1.53 7.94 5.12
CA ARG A 52 2.44 7.04 5.84
C ARG A 52 3.31 7.81 6.84
N GLU A 53 3.84 8.93 6.45
CA GLU A 53 4.62 9.79 7.34
C GLU A 53 3.77 10.34 8.50
N GLN A 54 2.54 10.75 8.22
CA GLN A 54 1.61 11.17 9.28
C GLN A 54 1.32 10.03 10.27
N TRP A 55 1.14 8.81 9.80
CA TRP A 55 0.92 7.65 10.68
C TRP A 55 2.13 7.35 11.55
N ARG A 56 3.33 7.47 10.99
CA ARG A 56 4.57 7.31 11.75
C ARG A 56 4.64 8.32 12.89
N LEU A 57 4.37 9.59 12.61
CA LEU A 57 4.34 10.64 13.61
C LEU A 57 3.26 10.43 14.68
N LEU A 58 2.09 9.96 14.28
CA LEU A 58 1.02 9.62 15.22
C LEU A 58 1.41 8.48 16.16
N ALA A 59 2.07 7.45 15.64
CA ALA A 59 2.54 6.33 16.44
C ALA A 59 3.67 6.73 17.41
N GLU A 60 4.61 7.56 16.95
CA GLU A 60 5.69 8.10 17.79
C GLU A 60 5.17 9.03 18.90
N GLY A 61 4.10 9.79 18.62
CA GLY A 61 3.43 10.66 19.59
C GLY A 61 2.37 9.98 20.44
N ALA A 62 2.20 8.66 20.34
CA ALA A 62 1.19 7.92 21.11
C ALA A 62 1.47 8.01 22.64
N PRO A 63 0.41 8.07 23.47
CA PRO A 63 0.56 8.23 24.91
C PRO A 63 1.14 7.00 25.62
N ASP A 64 1.05 5.83 24.99
CA ASP A 64 1.54 4.55 25.49
C ASP A 64 1.92 3.59 24.36
N ASP A 65 2.68 2.55 24.70
CA ASP A 65 3.15 1.56 23.75
C ASP A 65 2.01 0.72 23.14
N ALA A 66 0.94 0.46 23.88
CA ALA A 66 -0.20 -0.29 23.37
C ALA A 66 -0.94 0.45 22.26
N THR A 67 -1.07 1.78 22.40
CA THR A 67 -1.65 2.64 21.37
C THR A 67 -0.74 2.71 20.15
N ALA A 68 0.57 2.84 20.34
CA ALA A 68 1.54 2.82 19.25
C ALA A 68 1.47 1.50 18.47
N ASP A 69 1.46 0.36 19.15
CA ASP A 69 1.35 -0.97 18.55
C ASP A 69 0.03 -1.17 17.79
N TYR A 70 -1.06 -0.65 18.34
CA TYR A 70 -2.35 -0.67 17.66
C TYR A 70 -2.30 0.10 16.33
N LEU A 71 -1.76 1.32 16.36
CA LEU A 71 -1.64 2.15 15.15
C LEU A 71 -0.75 1.49 14.09
N HIS A 72 0.39 0.91 14.47
CA HIS A 72 1.26 0.19 13.56
C HIS A 72 0.53 -0.99 12.91
N ARG A 73 -0.15 -1.82 13.69
CA ARG A 73 -0.91 -2.97 13.16
C ARG A 73 -2.06 -2.56 12.26
N TYR A 74 -2.74 -1.47 12.60
CA TYR A 74 -3.87 -0.97 11.80
C TYR A 74 -3.42 -0.48 10.42
N PHE A 75 -2.29 0.22 10.36
CA PHE A 75 -1.78 0.80 9.12
C PHE A 75 -0.84 -0.12 8.32
N GLU A 76 -0.37 -1.20 8.89
CA GLU A 76 0.60 -2.10 8.26
C GLU A 76 0.19 -2.62 6.88
N PRO A 77 -1.04 -3.12 6.63
CA PRO A 77 -1.42 -3.58 5.30
C PRO A 77 -1.34 -2.50 4.24
N THR A 78 -1.73 -1.28 4.59
CA THR A 78 -1.66 -0.13 3.68
C THR A 78 -0.22 0.31 3.46
N ALA A 79 0.63 0.29 4.47
CA ALA A 79 2.06 0.57 4.31
C ALA A 79 2.73 -0.41 3.34
N ARG A 80 2.42 -1.71 3.44
CA ARG A 80 2.88 -2.73 2.48
C ARG A 80 2.35 -2.48 1.07
N ALA A 81 1.10 -2.04 0.93
CA ALA A 81 0.54 -1.70 -0.37
C ALA A 81 1.25 -0.50 -1.01
N ILE A 82 1.64 0.49 -0.22
CA ILE A 82 2.42 1.65 -0.70
C ILE A 82 3.79 1.18 -1.21
N ASP A 83 4.50 0.33 -0.46
CA ASP A 83 5.78 -0.24 -0.88
C ASP A 83 5.63 -1.06 -2.16
N GLY A 84 4.57 -1.86 -2.28
CA GLY A 84 4.23 -2.60 -3.48
C GLY A 84 3.94 -1.69 -4.68
N LEU A 85 3.26 -0.56 -4.48
CA LEU A 85 3.00 0.43 -5.52
C LEU A 85 4.32 1.07 -6.00
N GLU A 86 5.21 1.44 -5.10
CA GLU A 86 6.53 1.97 -5.46
C GLU A 86 7.34 0.97 -6.30
N LYS A 87 7.37 -0.29 -5.92
CA LYS A 87 8.03 -1.37 -6.66
C LYS A 87 7.40 -1.58 -8.04
N ALA A 88 6.08 -1.61 -8.13
CA ALA A 88 5.37 -1.78 -9.40
C ALA A 88 5.66 -0.62 -10.36
N LEU A 89 5.64 0.61 -9.87
CA LEU A 89 5.98 1.79 -10.67
C LEU A 89 7.45 1.80 -11.10
N ALA A 90 8.36 1.41 -10.22
CA ALA A 90 9.78 1.26 -10.56
C ALA A 90 9.98 0.22 -11.67
N GLY A 91 9.29 -0.92 -11.59
CA GLY A 91 9.32 -1.96 -12.62
C GLY A 91 8.79 -1.51 -13.98
N LEU A 92 7.85 -0.56 -14.00
CA LEU A 92 7.32 0.06 -15.22
C LEU A 92 8.14 1.28 -15.70
N GLY A 93 9.19 1.68 -14.98
CA GLY A 93 9.95 2.89 -15.27
C GLY A 93 9.18 4.19 -15.03
N LEU A 94 8.16 4.18 -14.15
CA LEU A 94 7.27 5.31 -13.90
C LEU A 94 7.42 5.92 -12.49
N LEU A 95 8.30 5.38 -11.64
CA LEU A 95 8.42 5.84 -10.26
C LEU A 95 8.82 7.32 -10.16
N GLU A 96 9.82 7.72 -10.92
CA GLU A 96 10.28 9.13 -10.93
C GLU A 96 9.18 10.08 -11.43
N ASP A 97 8.45 9.67 -12.45
CA ASP A 97 7.32 10.43 -12.99
C ASP A 97 6.19 10.57 -11.95
N ALA A 98 5.91 9.50 -11.21
CA ALA A 98 4.92 9.51 -10.14
C ALA A 98 5.32 10.45 -8.99
N LEU A 99 6.60 10.46 -8.62
CA LEU A 99 7.13 11.34 -7.57
C LEU A 99 7.19 12.82 -7.98
N ALA A 100 7.35 13.10 -9.28
CA ALA A 100 7.38 14.45 -9.83
C ALA A 100 5.99 15.01 -10.18
N LEU A 101 4.92 14.24 -9.99
CA LEU A 101 3.57 14.60 -10.39
C LEU A 101 3.08 15.84 -9.63
N ASP A 102 2.66 16.87 -10.38
CA ASP A 102 2.01 18.05 -9.82
C ASP A 102 0.53 18.06 -10.19
N LEU A 103 -0.31 17.63 -9.24
CA LEU A 103 -1.76 17.51 -9.44
C LEU A 103 -2.48 18.85 -9.71
N ARG A 104 -1.78 19.95 -9.54
CA ARG A 104 -2.32 21.29 -9.86
C ARG A 104 -2.27 21.61 -11.35
N LYS A 105 -1.50 20.84 -12.14
CA LYS A 105 -1.36 21.03 -13.57
C LYS A 105 -2.31 20.10 -14.31
N PRO A 106 -3.25 20.63 -15.14
CA PRO A 106 -4.23 19.79 -15.85
C PRO A 106 -3.62 18.71 -16.76
N GLN A 107 -2.45 18.96 -17.34
CA GLN A 107 -1.76 18.02 -18.20
C GLN A 107 -1.37 16.73 -17.46
N ASP A 108 -1.19 16.77 -16.16
CA ASP A 108 -0.81 15.61 -15.36
C ASP A 108 -1.92 14.56 -15.32
N TYR A 109 -3.19 14.97 -15.55
CA TYR A 109 -4.32 14.04 -15.66
C TYR A 109 -4.21 13.08 -16.84
N PHE A 110 -3.45 13.43 -17.87
CA PHE A 110 -3.22 12.59 -19.05
C PHE A 110 -1.88 11.89 -19.03
N HIS A 111 -1.12 12.03 -17.96
CA HIS A 111 0.17 11.39 -17.79
C HIS A 111 0.03 9.86 -17.67
N ARG A 112 1.04 9.11 -18.15
CA ARG A 112 1.05 7.64 -18.10
C ARG A 112 0.86 7.07 -16.68
N VAL A 113 1.31 7.79 -15.66
CA VAL A 113 1.13 7.42 -14.24
C VAL A 113 -0.35 7.26 -13.87
N TRP A 114 -1.23 8.11 -14.42
CA TRP A 114 -2.67 8.05 -14.17
C TRP A 114 -3.35 6.81 -14.76
N SER A 115 -2.74 6.18 -15.75
CA SER A 115 -3.27 4.97 -16.37
C SER A 115 -2.94 3.69 -15.60
N THR A 116 -2.04 3.76 -14.62
CA THR A 116 -1.69 2.62 -13.77
C THR A 116 -2.69 2.48 -12.62
N ALA A 117 -3.21 1.28 -12.43
CA ALA A 117 -4.15 1.00 -11.35
C ALA A 117 -3.92 -0.42 -10.82
N PHE A 118 -3.84 -0.56 -9.50
CA PHE A 118 -3.55 -1.81 -8.82
C PHE A 118 -4.50 -2.00 -7.64
N ARG A 119 -4.95 -3.23 -7.43
CA ARG A 119 -5.68 -3.56 -6.21
C ARG A 119 -4.72 -3.53 -5.02
N ALA A 120 -5.06 -2.76 -3.98
CA ALA A 120 -4.21 -2.57 -2.81
C ALA A 120 -3.88 -3.90 -2.09
N ALA A 121 -4.84 -4.83 -2.03
CA ALA A 121 -4.63 -6.15 -1.43
C ALA A 121 -3.57 -6.97 -2.18
N ASP A 122 -3.54 -6.90 -3.51
CA ASP A 122 -2.53 -7.59 -4.33
C ASP A 122 -1.13 -7.01 -4.11
N LEU A 123 -1.03 -5.68 -4.00
CA LEU A 123 0.24 -5.00 -3.71
C LEU A 123 0.77 -5.37 -2.30
N ALA A 124 -0.11 -5.42 -1.31
CA ALA A 124 0.24 -5.78 0.05
C ALA A 124 0.71 -7.26 0.14
N GLY A 125 0.07 -8.17 -0.62
CA GLY A 125 0.44 -9.57 -0.71
C GLY A 125 1.84 -9.78 -1.30
N ALA A 126 2.16 -9.11 -2.39
CA ALA A 126 3.48 -9.18 -3.03
C ALA A 126 4.63 -8.73 -2.10
N GLY A 127 4.39 -7.72 -1.24
CA GLY A 127 5.35 -7.28 -0.24
C GLY A 127 5.61 -8.29 0.89
N ALA A 128 4.59 -9.08 1.25
CA ALA A 128 4.72 -10.10 2.30
C ALA A 128 5.59 -11.30 1.88
N ASP A 129 5.52 -11.70 0.61
CA ASP A 129 6.32 -12.81 0.09
C ASP A 129 7.83 -12.54 0.07
N GLU A 130 8.22 -11.28 -0.09
CA GLU A 130 9.63 -10.88 -0.05
C GLU A 130 10.21 -10.86 1.37
N GLN A 131 9.43 -10.47 2.36
CA GLN A 131 9.86 -10.49 3.76
C GLN A 131 9.99 -11.92 4.29
N SER A 132 9.14 -12.84 3.86
CA SER A 132 9.25 -14.26 4.22
C SER A 132 10.54 -14.90 3.69
N LYS A 133 10.97 -14.54 2.47
CA LYS A 133 12.21 -15.05 1.90
C LYS A 133 13.47 -14.53 2.62
N TYR A 134 13.39 -13.35 3.22
CA TYR A 134 14.52 -12.77 3.95
C TYR A 134 14.68 -13.35 5.37
N SER A 135 13.58 -13.73 6.02
CA SER A 135 13.64 -14.34 7.35
C SER A 135 14.14 -15.79 7.35
N ASP A 136 13.94 -16.52 6.25
CA ASP A 136 14.41 -17.91 6.14
C ASP A 136 15.93 -18.02 5.85
N THR A 137 16.58 -16.95 5.43
CA THR A 137 18.03 -16.93 5.17
C THR A 137 18.89 -16.55 6.38
N CYS A 138 18.27 -16.13 7.49
CA CYS A 138 19.00 -15.75 8.70
C CYS A 138 19.13 -16.86 9.76
N THR A 139 18.66 -18.08 9.52
CA THR A 139 18.63 -19.15 10.53
C THR A 139 19.55 -20.35 10.26
N THR A 140 20.51 -20.22 9.35
CA THR A 140 21.51 -21.26 9.15
C THR A 140 22.93 -20.69 9.20
N ASP A 141 23.42 -20.43 10.39
CA ASP A 141 24.85 -20.56 10.70
C ASP A 141 25.12 -20.16 12.15
N ASN A 142 24.87 -21.07 13.07
CA ASN A 142 25.57 -21.08 14.37
C ASN A 142 25.47 -22.51 14.95
N ASN A 143 26.35 -23.35 14.48
CA ASN A 143 26.76 -24.51 15.24
C ASN A 143 28.27 -24.46 15.47
N PRO A 144 28.75 -24.08 16.64
CA PRO A 144 30.14 -24.31 16.98
C PRO A 144 30.27 -25.78 17.42
N GLU A 145 30.86 -26.58 16.58
CA GLU A 145 31.48 -27.85 17.02
C GLU A 145 32.51 -27.52 18.10
N GLN A 146 32.21 -27.92 19.30
CA GLN A 146 33.20 -28.11 20.33
C GLN A 146 33.67 -29.57 20.26
N ASP A 147 34.74 -29.78 19.54
CA ASP A 147 35.60 -30.93 19.75
C ASP A 147 36.46 -30.65 20.99
N ILE A 148 36.20 -31.40 22.05
CA ILE A 148 37.13 -31.54 23.16
C ILE A 148 37.58 -32.99 23.14
N ALA A 149 38.81 -33.16 22.71
CA ALA A 149 39.54 -34.39 22.98
C ALA A 149 40.09 -34.36 24.42
#